data_04b654c6e154b0a76d8e6e61184eca1e
#
_entry.id   04b654c6e154b0a76d8e6e61184eca1e
#
_cell.length_a   1.000
_cell.length_b   1.000
_cell.length_c   1.000
_cell.angle_alpha   90.00
_cell.angle_beta   90.00
_cell.angle_gamma   90.00
#
_symmetry.space_group_name_H-M   'P 1'
#
loop_
_entity.id
_entity.type
_entity.pdbx_description
1 polymer ?
#
loop_
_entity_poly.entity_id
_entity_poly.type
_entity_poly.pdbx_seq_one_letter_code
_entity_poly.pdbx_strand_id
1 'polypeptide(L)'
;SNDKIVKFTTTTADGSYSIQIPLIEDGILEVMMMGYSKQAMPLSSIIFPFTITMKAEAIQLKEVSVKADRIREQGDTITYYVASFSQSQDRTIGDVLKRMPGIDVSKNGKIQYQGEDINKFYIEGSDLLGGKYGVATNGINYEDIGAIEVLENHQPMQVLSGISFSSKAAVNLKLKDKAKASWNIHGNVGGGWSWQPEGALWDGEFFAMTAKSSYQSINTIKTNNSGEDLSISNTDFFAGRRGTALDHYVSIG
;
A
#
# COMPACT_ATOMS: atom_id res chain seq x y z
N SER A 1 -36.98 -10.48 -17.80
CA SER A 1 -38.34 -10.39 -17.29
C SER A 1 -38.43 -9.10 -16.49
N ASN A 2 -39.43 -8.28 -16.81
CA ASN A 2 -39.74 -7.06 -16.05
C ASN A 2 -40.55 -7.47 -14.81
N ASP A 3 -39.89 -7.73 -13.70
CA ASP A 3 -40.57 -8.04 -12.44
C ASP A 3 -41.16 -6.74 -11.87
N LYS A 4 -42.40 -6.45 -12.22
CA LYS A 4 -43.11 -5.27 -11.75
C LYS A 4 -43.87 -5.64 -10.47
N ILE A 5 -43.57 -4.96 -9.36
CA ILE A 5 -44.36 -5.07 -8.12
C ILE A 5 -45.74 -4.48 -8.36
N VAL A 6 -46.78 -5.32 -8.20
CA VAL A 6 -48.18 -4.93 -8.39
C VAL A 6 -48.75 -4.41 -7.09
N LYS A 7 -48.53 -5.11 -5.98
CA LYS A 7 -49.01 -4.76 -4.63
C LYS A 7 -48.03 -5.32 -3.59
N PHE A 8 -47.97 -4.67 -2.44
CA PHE A 8 -47.24 -5.17 -1.27
C PHE A 8 -48.06 -4.93 0.02
N THR A 9 -47.75 -5.67 1.04
CA THR A 9 -48.25 -5.49 2.42
C THR A 9 -47.17 -5.93 3.41
N THR A 10 -47.29 -5.55 4.66
CA THR A 10 -46.48 -6.03 5.77
C THR A 10 -47.28 -6.82 6.75
N THR A 11 -46.68 -7.77 7.43
CA THR A 11 -47.33 -8.52 8.51
C THR A 11 -47.45 -7.64 9.76
N THR A 12 -48.49 -7.89 10.54
CA THR A 12 -48.70 -7.33 11.89
C THR A 12 -47.81 -8.05 12.91
N ALA A 13 -47.80 -7.58 14.15
CA ALA A 13 -46.94 -8.15 15.21
C ALA A 13 -47.25 -9.61 15.55
N ASP A 14 -48.48 -10.06 15.30
CA ASP A 14 -48.95 -11.45 15.46
C ASP A 14 -48.70 -12.32 14.23
N GLY A 15 -48.08 -11.74 13.18
CA GLY A 15 -47.79 -12.46 11.94
C GLY A 15 -48.94 -12.50 10.93
N SER A 16 -50.08 -11.89 11.23
CA SER A 16 -51.20 -11.85 10.28
C SER A 16 -50.93 -10.85 9.14
N TYR A 17 -51.45 -11.15 7.96
CA TYR A 17 -51.34 -10.28 6.79
C TYR A 17 -52.64 -10.32 5.95
N SER A 18 -52.94 -9.25 5.27
CA SER A 18 -54.00 -9.13 4.28
C SER A 18 -53.51 -8.32 3.09
N ILE A 19 -53.76 -8.83 1.91
CA ILE A 19 -53.41 -8.13 0.66
C ILE A 19 -54.55 -8.31 -0.37
N GLN A 20 -55.03 -7.21 -0.92
CA GLN A 20 -55.98 -7.24 -2.01
C GLN A 20 -55.22 -7.11 -3.33
N ILE A 21 -55.29 -8.14 -4.15
CA ILE A 21 -54.62 -8.21 -5.45
C ILE A 21 -55.68 -8.24 -6.57
N PRO A 22 -55.43 -7.60 -7.71
CA PRO A 22 -56.25 -7.79 -8.90
C PRO A 22 -56.10 -9.24 -9.39
N LEU A 23 -57.11 -9.70 -10.16
CA LEU A 23 -57.02 -11.01 -10.79
C LEU A 23 -55.88 -11.05 -11.81
N ILE A 24 -54.83 -11.79 -11.50
CA ILE A 24 -53.62 -11.94 -12.30
C ILE A 24 -53.38 -13.45 -12.49
N GLU A 25 -53.31 -13.88 -13.77
CA GLU A 25 -53.13 -15.31 -14.08
C GLU A 25 -51.74 -15.83 -13.71
N ASP A 26 -50.68 -15.02 -13.90
CA ASP A 26 -49.26 -15.40 -13.65
C ASP A 26 -48.57 -14.58 -12.52
N GLY A 27 -49.34 -14.38 -11.43
CA GLY A 27 -48.78 -13.65 -10.28
C GLY A 27 -47.86 -14.53 -9.41
N ILE A 28 -46.81 -13.95 -8.87
CA ILE A 28 -45.91 -14.57 -7.89
C ILE A 28 -46.04 -13.83 -6.56
N LEU A 29 -46.33 -14.58 -5.49
CA LEU A 29 -46.21 -14.04 -4.12
C LEU A 29 -44.78 -14.23 -3.62
N GLU A 30 -44.12 -13.10 -3.36
CA GLU A 30 -42.78 -13.08 -2.75
C GLU A 30 -42.89 -12.68 -1.28
N VAL A 31 -42.23 -13.41 -0.41
CA VAL A 31 -42.15 -13.13 1.02
C VAL A 31 -40.69 -12.98 1.43
N MET A 32 -40.39 -11.84 2.04
CA MET A 32 -39.01 -11.49 2.45
C MET A 32 -39.02 -10.97 3.88
N MET A 33 -38.04 -11.41 4.66
CA MET A 33 -37.74 -10.87 5.99
C MET A 33 -36.20 -10.90 6.21
N MET A 34 -35.70 -9.90 6.88
CA MET A 34 -34.26 -9.87 7.22
C MET A 34 -33.93 -11.07 8.14
N GLY A 35 -32.86 -11.81 7.79
CA GLY A 35 -32.45 -13.02 8.53
C GLY A 35 -33.17 -14.30 8.13
N TYR A 36 -34.03 -14.27 7.11
CA TYR A 36 -34.77 -15.44 6.61
C TYR A 36 -34.61 -15.57 5.09
N SER A 37 -34.69 -16.81 4.60
CA SER A 37 -34.61 -17.06 3.17
C SER A 37 -35.86 -16.53 2.46
N LYS A 38 -35.64 -15.84 1.33
CA LYS A 38 -36.70 -15.36 0.45
C LYS A 38 -37.52 -16.55 -0.06
N GLN A 39 -38.86 -16.47 0.02
CA GLN A 39 -39.75 -17.45 -0.58
C GLN A 39 -40.55 -16.79 -1.72
N ALA A 40 -40.69 -17.51 -2.81
CA ALA A 40 -41.49 -17.10 -3.96
C ALA A 40 -42.36 -18.26 -4.40
N MET A 41 -43.65 -18.02 -4.58
CA MET A 41 -44.61 -19.04 -4.98
C MET A 41 -45.65 -18.46 -5.94
N PRO A 42 -46.10 -19.22 -6.95
CA PRO A 42 -47.16 -18.77 -7.85
C PRO A 42 -48.50 -18.64 -7.12
N LEU A 43 -49.21 -17.57 -7.35
CA LEU A 43 -50.52 -17.30 -6.75
C LEU A 43 -51.54 -18.42 -7.06
N SER A 44 -51.43 -19.06 -8.19
CA SER A 44 -52.28 -20.18 -8.61
C SER A 44 -52.16 -21.43 -7.74
N SER A 45 -51.07 -21.56 -6.97
CA SER A 45 -50.86 -22.69 -6.06
C SER A 45 -51.29 -22.41 -4.64
N ILE A 46 -51.82 -21.23 -4.32
CA ILE A 46 -52.18 -20.81 -2.96
C ILE A 46 -53.65 -20.99 -2.70
N ILE A 47 -53.98 -21.75 -1.65
CA ILE A 47 -55.31 -21.91 -1.14
C ILE A 47 -55.47 -21.10 0.14
N PHE A 48 -56.35 -20.13 0.18
CA PHE A 48 -56.56 -19.24 1.34
C PHE A 48 -57.53 -19.84 2.38
N PRO A 49 -57.32 -19.65 3.70
CA PRO A 49 -56.19 -18.93 4.32
C PRO A 49 -54.86 -19.70 4.22
N PHE A 50 -53.74 -18.99 4.01
CA PHE A 50 -52.45 -19.57 3.74
C PHE A 50 -51.42 -19.13 4.81
N THR A 51 -50.68 -20.08 5.38
CA THR A 51 -49.65 -19.86 6.36
C THR A 51 -48.26 -20.07 5.72
N ILE A 52 -47.37 -19.10 5.88
CA ILE A 52 -46.01 -19.16 5.33
C ILE A 52 -45.00 -19.33 6.47
N THR A 53 -44.28 -20.45 6.45
CA THR A 53 -43.20 -20.70 7.40
C THR A 53 -41.87 -20.32 6.77
N MET A 54 -41.22 -19.31 7.31
CA MET A 54 -39.93 -18.88 6.83
C MET A 54 -38.79 -19.61 7.53
N LYS A 55 -37.73 -19.97 6.78
CA LYS A 55 -36.54 -20.60 7.34
C LYS A 55 -35.53 -19.51 7.67
N ALA A 56 -35.01 -19.55 8.90
CA ALA A 56 -33.88 -18.65 9.26
C ALA A 56 -32.69 -18.98 8.39
N GLU A 57 -32.12 -17.95 7.79
CA GLU A 57 -30.90 -18.02 6.97
C GLU A 57 -29.96 -16.98 7.49
N ALA A 58 -28.77 -17.40 7.95
CA ALA A 58 -27.75 -16.48 8.33
C ALA A 58 -27.37 -15.65 7.10
N ILE A 59 -27.56 -14.33 7.16
CA ILE A 59 -27.07 -13.43 6.14
C ILE A 59 -25.56 -13.51 6.19
N GLN A 60 -24.97 -14.33 5.34
CA GLN A 60 -23.55 -14.18 5.02
C GLN A 60 -23.44 -12.86 4.29
N LEU A 61 -23.02 -11.82 5.01
CA LEU A 61 -22.54 -10.61 4.39
C LEU A 61 -21.45 -11.06 3.43
N LYS A 62 -21.68 -10.94 2.12
CA LYS A 62 -20.61 -11.06 1.15
C LYS A 62 -19.55 -10.10 1.62
N GLU A 63 -18.40 -10.64 1.95
CA GLU A 63 -17.22 -9.85 2.24
C GLU A 63 -17.10 -8.82 1.10
N VAL A 64 -17.34 -7.57 1.42
CA VAL A 64 -17.09 -6.48 0.49
C VAL A 64 -15.58 -6.41 0.41
N SER A 65 -15.01 -7.19 -0.49
CA SER A 65 -13.63 -7.03 -0.91
C SER A 65 -13.53 -5.63 -1.52
N VAL A 66 -13.24 -4.66 -0.69
CA VAL A 66 -12.78 -3.36 -1.14
C VAL A 66 -11.44 -3.65 -1.79
N LYS A 67 -11.42 -3.80 -3.10
CA LYS A 67 -10.17 -3.72 -3.85
C LYS A 67 -9.65 -2.33 -3.56
N ALA A 68 -8.71 -2.22 -2.64
CA ALA A 68 -8.02 -0.97 -2.39
C ALA A 68 -7.48 -0.49 -3.75
N ASP A 69 -7.77 0.76 -4.08
CA ASP A 69 -7.25 1.37 -5.30
C ASP A 69 -5.74 1.19 -5.29
N ARG A 70 -5.18 0.68 -6.39
CA ARG A 70 -3.73 0.49 -6.50
C ARG A 70 -2.99 1.81 -6.44
N ILE A 71 -3.62 2.84 -6.98
CA ILE A 71 -3.11 4.21 -7.11
C ILE A 71 -4.27 5.14 -6.77
N ARG A 72 -3.99 6.15 -5.97
CA ARG A 72 -4.92 7.23 -5.65
C ARG A 72 -4.25 8.56 -5.95
N GLU A 73 -4.94 9.41 -6.69
CA GLU A 73 -4.51 10.77 -6.99
C GLU A 73 -5.36 11.76 -6.20
N GLN A 74 -4.70 12.73 -5.57
CA GLN A 74 -5.37 13.79 -4.82
C GLN A 74 -4.55 15.08 -4.92
N GLY A 75 -4.99 16.01 -5.78
CA GLY A 75 -4.23 17.22 -6.10
C GLY A 75 -2.88 16.85 -6.72
N ASP A 76 -1.80 17.44 -6.23
CA ASP A 76 -0.43 17.17 -6.69
C ASP A 76 0.22 15.94 -6.01
N THR A 77 -0.58 15.08 -5.39
CA THR A 77 -0.09 13.88 -4.70
C THR A 77 -0.65 12.62 -5.32
N ILE A 78 0.23 11.74 -5.76
CA ILE A 78 -0.10 10.40 -6.24
C ILE A 78 0.34 9.40 -5.19
N THR A 79 -0.59 8.63 -4.65
CA THR A 79 -0.35 7.61 -3.63
C THR A 79 -0.38 6.22 -4.25
N TYR A 80 0.70 5.49 -4.16
CA TYR A 80 0.84 4.09 -4.57
C TYR A 80 0.77 3.19 -3.33
N TYR A 81 -0.17 2.25 -3.30
CA TYR A 81 -0.27 1.28 -2.21
C TYR A 81 0.67 0.10 -2.47
N VAL A 82 1.69 -0.04 -1.62
CA VAL A 82 2.80 -1.00 -1.81
C VAL A 82 2.32 -2.42 -1.98
N ALA A 83 1.31 -2.85 -1.23
CA ALA A 83 0.73 -4.20 -1.31
C ALA A 83 0.19 -4.57 -2.70
N SER A 84 -0.15 -3.57 -3.54
CA SER A 84 -0.66 -3.80 -4.89
C SER A 84 0.42 -3.98 -5.95
N PHE A 85 1.67 -3.69 -5.61
CA PHE A 85 2.84 -3.74 -6.50
C PHE A 85 3.90 -4.74 -6.03
N SER A 86 3.84 -5.18 -4.77
CA SER A 86 4.80 -6.12 -4.19
C SER A 86 4.63 -7.53 -4.72
N GLN A 87 5.72 -8.28 -4.74
CA GLN A 87 5.81 -9.69 -5.11
C GLN A 87 6.59 -10.45 -4.03
N SER A 88 6.43 -11.77 -3.98
CA SER A 88 7.04 -12.62 -2.95
C SER A 88 8.57 -12.64 -2.96
N GLN A 89 9.19 -12.30 -4.10
CA GLN A 89 10.65 -12.23 -4.26
C GLN A 89 11.24 -10.88 -3.84
N ASP A 90 10.42 -9.87 -3.57
CA ASP A 90 10.92 -8.55 -3.19
C ASP A 90 11.55 -8.60 -1.79
N ARG A 91 12.56 -7.81 -1.60
CA ARG A 91 13.26 -7.66 -0.32
C ARG A 91 13.21 -6.22 0.17
N THR A 92 13.44 -5.28 -0.72
CA THR A 92 13.56 -3.87 -0.40
C THR A 92 12.47 -3.05 -1.10
N ILE A 93 12.25 -1.85 -0.61
CA ILE A 93 11.30 -0.93 -1.25
C ILE A 93 11.74 -0.56 -2.67
N GLY A 94 13.04 -0.56 -2.95
CA GLY A 94 13.56 -0.32 -4.29
C GLY A 94 13.10 -1.35 -5.32
N ASP A 95 12.89 -2.61 -4.91
CA ASP A 95 12.36 -3.65 -5.80
C ASP A 95 10.91 -3.38 -6.20
N VAL A 96 10.12 -2.88 -5.26
CA VAL A 96 8.71 -2.54 -5.50
C VAL A 96 8.57 -1.26 -6.33
N LEU A 97 9.37 -0.24 -6.04
CA LEU A 97 9.38 1.05 -6.77
C LEU A 97 9.58 0.85 -8.28
N LYS A 98 10.45 -0.06 -8.70
CA LYS A 98 10.71 -0.38 -10.12
C LYS A 98 9.46 -0.81 -10.91
N ARG A 99 8.40 -1.23 -10.24
CA ARG A 99 7.14 -1.68 -10.86
C ARG A 99 6.02 -0.66 -10.79
N MET A 100 6.27 0.47 -10.13
CA MET A 100 5.27 1.53 -10.03
C MET A 100 5.29 2.39 -11.30
N PRO A 101 4.14 2.67 -11.91
CA PRO A 101 4.08 3.48 -13.11
C PRO A 101 4.73 4.86 -12.92
N GLY A 102 5.55 5.26 -13.87
CA GLY A 102 6.23 6.56 -13.86
C GLY A 102 7.46 6.64 -12.96
N ILE A 103 7.78 5.59 -12.21
CA ILE A 103 8.95 5.54 -11.33
C ILE A 103 10.01 4.62 -11.91
N ASP A 104 11.23 5.14 -12.05
CA ASP A 104 12.41 4.38 -12.43
C ASP A 104 13.43 4.40 -11.28
N VAL A 105 14.01 3.23 -10.99
CA VAL A 105 15.04 3.08 -9.95
C VAL A 105 16.27 2.43 -10.55
N SER A 106 17.38 3.17 -10.53
CA SER A 106 18.67 2.67 -10.99
C SER A 106 19.29 1.64 -10.02
N LYS A 107 20.33 0.93 -10.46
CA LYS A 107 21.00 -0.09 -9.64
C LYS A 107 21.57 0.46 -8.33
N ASN A 108 21.98 1.72 -8.31
CA ASN A 108 22.49 2.39 -7.11
C ASN A 108 21.40 2.99 -6.21
N GLY A 109 20.12 2.75 -6.52
CA GLY A 109 18.99 3.22 -5.73
C GLY A 109 18.52 4.64 -6.04
N LYS A 110 19.05 5.29 -7.09
CA LYS A 110 18.59 6.60 -7.54
C LYS A 110 17.21 6.50 -8.17
N ILE A 111 16.31 7.37 -7.76
CA ILE A 111 14.91 7.40 -8.21
C ILE A 111 14.70 8.52 -9.21
N GLN A 112 13.98 8.19 -10.28
CA GLN A 112 13.45 9.15 -11.25
C GLN A 112 11.91 9.00 -11.30
N TYR A 113 11.25 10.12 -11.52
CA TYR A 113 9.81 10.16 -11.78
C TYR A 113 9.56 10.82 -13.13
N GLN A 114 8.84 10.11 -14.02
CA GLN A 114 8.59 10.53 -15.41
C GLN A 114 9.87 10.95 -16.18
N GLY A 115 10.99 10.27 -15.90
CA GLY A 115 12.28 10.51 -16.54
C GLY A 115 13.12 11.64 -15.92
N GLU A 116 12.60 12.35 -14.92
CA GLU A 116 13.33 13.39 -14.18
C GLU A 116 13.75 12.91 -12.78
N ASP A 117 14.94 13.34 -12.34
CA ASP A 117 15.43 13.05 -10.99
C ASP A 117 14.52 13.73 -9.95
N ILE A 118 14.15 12.99 -8.90
CA ILE A 118 13.41 13.57 -7.77
C ILE A 118 14.28 14.63 -7.05
N ASN A 119 13.62 15.62 -6.45
CA ASN A 119 14.32 16.71 -5.74
C ASN A 119 14.38 16.52 -4.23
N LYS A 120 13.53 15.67 -3.66
CA LYS A 120 13.51 15.32 -2.23
C LYS A 120 13.03 13.88 -2.02
N PHE A 121 13.52 13.30 -0.92
CA PHE A 121 13.10 11.99 -0.46
C PHE A 121 12.80 12.05 1.04
N TYR A 122 11.59 11.70 1.40
CA TYR A 122 11.08 11.77 2.76
C TYR A 122 10.73 10.37 3.30
N ILE A 123 10.87 10.22 4.60
CA ILE A 123 10.33 9.10 5.37
C ILE A 123 9.40 9.70 6.43
N GLU A 124 8.11 9.40 6.36
CA GLU A 124 7.08 10.00 7.22
C GLU A 124 7.14 11.55 7.21
N GLY A 125 7.43 12.14 6.07
CA GLY A 125 7.55 13.59 5.90
C GLY A 125 8.87 14.21 6.33
N SER A 126 9.81 13.45 6.85
CA SER A 126 11.12 13.94 7.31
C SER A 126 12.21 13.66 6.28
N ASP A 127 13.03 14.68 5.95
CA ASP A 127 14.24 14.56 5.10
C ASP A 127 15.41 14.06 5.94
N LEU A 128 15.38 12.77 6.30
CA LEU A 128 16.40 12.18 7.17
C LEU A 128 17.73 11.95 6.47
N LEU A 129 17.72 11.68 5.18
CA LEU A 129 18.87 11.16 4.43
C LEU A 129 19.64 12.24 3.67
N GLY A 130 19.10 13.47 3.55
CA GLY A 130 19.79 14.60 2.93
C GLY A 130 20.33 14.32 1.53
N GLY A 131 19.60 13.55 0.71
CA GLY A 131 20.03 13.15 -0.63
C GLY A 131 20.65 11.76 -0.75
N LYS A 132 21.04 11.11 0.34
CA LYS A 132 21.60 9.76 0.33
C LYS A 132 20.52 8.67 0.41
N TYR A 133 19.39 8.88 -0.25
CA TYR A 133 18.22 8.01 -0.16
C TYR A 133 18.41 6.61 -0.78
N GLY A 134 19.51 6.38 -1.49
CA GLY A 134 19.89 5.02 -1.91
C GLY A 134 20.02 4.04 -0.73
N VAL A 135 20.41 4.54 0.44
CA VAL A 135 20.41 3.75 1.69
C VAL A 135 19.03 3.25 2.04
N ALA A 136 18.00 4.10 1.90
CA ALA A 136 16.61 3.73 2.18
C ALA A 136 16.05 2.81 1.10
N THR A 137 16.26 3.12 -0.17
CA THR A 137 15.76 2.30 -1.29
C THR A 137 16.29 0.88 -1.26
N ASN A 138 17.56 0.70 -0.88
CA ASN A 138 18.21 -0.61 -0.84
C ASN A 138 18.14 -1.27 0.54
N GLY A 139 17.80 -0.53 1.59
CA GLY A 139 17.83 -1.01 2.97
C GLY A 139 16.46 -1.24 3.60
N ILE A 140 15.44 -0.47 3.27
CA ILE A 140 14.12 -0.59 3.92
C ILE A 140 13.35 -1.78 3.33
N ASN A 141 12.86 -2.67 4.22
CA ASN A 141 12.01 -3.77 3.82
C ASN A 141 10.66 -3.22 3.29
N TYR A 142 10.24 -3.70 2.11
CA TYR A 142 8.96 -3.28 1.52
C TYR A 142 7.76 -3.62 2.41
N GLU A 143 7.85 -4.67 3.24
CA GLU A 143 6.77 -5.07 4.14
C GLU A 143 6.44 -4.02 5.21
N ASP A 144 7.37 -3.12 5.50
CA ASP A 144 7.21 -2.05 6.47
C ASP A 144 6.54 -0.81 5.89
N ILE A 145 6.48 -0.72 4.57
CA ILE A 145 5.90 0.41 3.85
C ILE A 145 4.45 0.10 3.50
N GLY A 146 3.55 1.01 3.86
CA GLY A 146 2.12 0.94 3.51
C GLY A 146 1.82 1.58 2.18
N ALA A 147 2.38 2.77 1.97
CA ALA A 147 2.17 3.56 0.76
C ALA A 147 3.42 4.38 0.41
N ILE A 148 3.49 4.78 -0.85
CA ILE A 148 4.48 5.71 -1.38
C ILE A 148 3.72 6.88 -1.99
N GLU A 149 4.00 8.09 -1.52
CA GLU A 149 3.45 9.31 -2.07
C GLU A 149 4.48 9.96 -3.00
N VAL A 150 4.07 10.22 -4.22
CA VAL A 150 4.81 11.08 -5.15
C VAL A 150 4.15 12.45 -5.10
N LEU A 151 4.92 13.44 -4.66
CA LEU A 151 4.51 14.82 -4.57
C LEU A 151 4.98 15.52 -5.85
N GLU A 152 4.09 15.72 -6.80
CA GLU A 152 4.37 16.43 -8.05
C GLU A 152 4.53 17.93 -7.77
N ASN A 153 5.23 18.62 -8.65
CA ASN A 153 5.46 20.06 -8.54
C ASN A 153 6.05 20.48 -7.18
N HIS A 154 6.82 19.57 -6.56
CA HIS A 154 7.29 19.76 -5.19
C HIS A 154 8.32 20.87 -5.08
N GLN A 155 8.01 21.87 -4.23
CA GLN A 155 8.94 22.96 -3.89
C GLN A 155 9.63 22.65 -2.55
N PRO A 156 10.94 22.38 -2.55
CA PRO A 156 11.69 22.05 -1.33
C PRO A 156 11.72 23.17 -0.28
N MET A 157 11.55 24.41 -0.70
CA MET A 157 11.51 25.58 0.19
C MET A 157 10.07 26.04 0.39
N GLN A 158 9.54 25.86 1.60
CA GLN A 158 8.17 26.28 1.92
C GLN A 158 7.88 27.76 1.63
N VAL A 159 8.88 28.65 1.82
CA VAL A 159 8.76 30.09 1.52
C VAL A 159 8.49 30.36 0.05
N LEU A 160 8.94 29.50 -0.84
CA LEU A 160 8.75 29.60 -2.29
C LEU A 160 7.52 28.82 -2.78
N SER A 161 6.85 28.10 -1.90
CA SER A 161 5.60 27.38 -2.22
C SER A 161 4.53 28.39 -2.64
N GLY A 162 4.00 28.21 -3.86
CA GLY A 162 3.04 29.15 -4.45
C GLY A 162 3.61 30.35 -5.17
N ILE A 163 4.95 30.59 -5.10
CA ILE A 163 5.63 31.70 -5.78
C ILE A 163 6.47 31.17 -6.95
N SER A 164 7.14 30.05 -6.78
CA SER A 164 7.99 29.43 -7.79
C SER A 164 7.55 28.02 -8.08
N PHE A 165 7.31 27.71 -9.34
CA PHE A 165 6.96 26.35 -9.76
C PHE A 165 8.22 25.49 -9.89
N SER A 166 8.12 24.25 -9.39
CA SER A 166 9.10 23.20 -9.63
C SER A 166 8.46 22.11 -10.48
N SER A 167 9.09 21.69 -11.56
CA SER A 167 8.65 20.54 -12.35
C SER A 167 9.04 19.20 -11.71
N LYS A 168 9.89 19.24 -10.67
CA LYS A 168 10.44 18.04 -10.05
C LYS A 168 9.50 17.49 -8.97
N ALA A 169 9.46 16.17 -8.88
CA ALA A 169 8.72 15.47 -7.86
C ALA A 169 9.58 15.20 -6.61
N ALA A 170 8.91 14.98 -5.48
CA ALA A 170 9.49 14.36 -4.30
C ALA A 170 8.80 13.03 -4.01
N VAL A 171 9.50 12.14 -3.32
CA VAL A 171 8.98 10.85 -2.87
C VAL A 171 8.91 10.83 -1.35
N ASN A 172 7.78 10.38 -0.80
CA ASN A 172 7.58 10.22 0.63
C ASN A 172 7.13 8.79 0.94
N LEU A 173 7.90 8.09 1.75
CA LEU A 173 7.55 6.75 2.23
C LEU A 173 6.65 6.86 3.45
N LYS A 174 5.48 6.22 3.39
CA LYS A 174 4.56 6.06 4.52
C LYS A 174 4.71 4.67 5.12
N LEU A 175 5.15 4.62 6.36
CA LEU A 175 5.32 3.39 7.09
C LEU A 175 3.98 2.82 7.57
N LYS A 176 3.88 1.50 7.66
CA LYS A 176 2.77 0.85 8.38
C LYS A 176 2.89 1.14 9.88
N ASP A 177 1.77 1.20 10.58
CA ASP A 177 1.75 1.55 12.01
C ASP A 177 2.62 0.62 12.86
N LYS A 178 2.67 -0.66 12.54
CA LYS A 178 3.56 -1.63 13.19
C LYS A 178 5.06 -1.28 13.02
N ALA A 179 5.44 -0.70 11.90
CA ALA A 179 6.81 -0.33 11.60
C ALA A 179 7.23 0.98 12.28
N LYS A 180 6.29 1.89 12.55
CA LYS A 180 6.55 3.17 13.25
C LYS A 180 6.96 2.99 14.71
N ALA A 181 6.60 1.89 15.35
CA ALA A 181 6.86 1.66 16.77
C ALA A 181 8.03 0.71 17.03
N SER A 182 8.60 0.08 16.01
CA SER A 182 9.59 -0.99 16.13
C SER A 182 10.96 -0.61 15.54
N TRP A 183 11.96 -1.39 15.91
CA TRP A 183 13.23 -1.41 15.20
C TRP A 183 13.16 -2.42 14.06
N ASN A 184 13.50 -1.97 12.85
CA ASN A 184 13.72 -2.82 11.71
C ASN A 184 15.20 -3.08 11.57
N ILE A 185 15.60 -4.33 11.77
CA ILE A 185 17.00 -4.74 11.73
C ILE A 185 17.12 -5.91 10.77
N HIS A 186 18.03 -5.80 9.81
CA HIS A 186 18.42 -6.92 8.98
C HIS A 186 19.93 -6.86 8.68
N GLY A 187 20.48 -8.00 8.32
CA GLY A 187 21.88 -8.11 7.93
C GLY A 187 22.06 -9.24 6.96
N ASN A 188 23.05 -9.10 6.11
CA ASN A 188 23.51 -10.12 5.20
C ASN A 188 24.99 -10.37 5.44
N VAL A 189 25.42 -11.63 5.35
CA VAL A 189 26.82 -12.02 5.40
C VAL A 189 27.06 -12.98 4.25
N GLY A 190 28.04 -12.66 3.41
CA GLY A 190 28.50 -13.49 2.31
C GLY A 190 29.93 -13.96 2.55
N GLY A 191 30.24 -15.16 2.05
CA GLY A 191 31.59 -15.69 2.07
C GLY A 191 31.87 -16.49 0.81
N GLY A 192 33.12 -16.43 0.33
CA GLY A 192 33.54 -17.13 -0.87
C GLY A 192 35.05 -17.36 -0.91
N TRP A 193 35.52 -17.90 -2.01
CA TRP A 193 36.93 -18.12 -2.27
C TRP A 193 37.27 -17.64 -3.66
N SER A 194 38.35 -16.85 -3.81
CA SER A 194 38.91 -16.44 -5.08
C SER A 194 40.12 -17.32 -5.42
N TRP A 195 40.17 -17.75 -6.67
CA TRP A 195 41.31 -18.50 -7.21
C TRP A 195 42.37 -17.60 -7.85
N GLN A 196 42.00 -16.33 -8.14
CA GLN A 196 42.94 -15.34 -8.71
C GLN A 196 42.53 -13.88 -8.30
N PRO A 197 43.24 -13.23 -7.35
CA PRO A 197 44.26 -13.80 -6.46
C PRO A 197 43.63 -14.80 -5.47
N GLU A 198 44.39 -15.80 -5.08
CA GLU A 198 43.91 -16.81 -4.14
C GLU A 198 43.67 -16.20 -2.77
N GLY A 199 42.45 -16.42 -2.23
CA GLY A 199 42.09 -15.92 -0.90
C GLY A 199 40.62 -15.99 -0.58
N ALA A 200 40.33 -15.91 0.71
CA ALA A 200 38.96 -15.85 1.20
C ALA A 200 38.32 -14.51 0.86
N LEU A 201 37.14 -14.55 0.32
CA LEU A 201 36.29 -13.38 0.08
C LEU A 201 35.18 -13.33 1.13
N TRP A 202 34.84 -12.13 1.55
CA TRP A 202 33.73 -11.89 2.46
C TRP A 202 33.05 -10.56 2.15
N ASP A 203 31.77 -10.50 2.46
CA ASP A 203 30.97 -9.29 2.50
C ASP A 203 30.04 -9.30 3.69
N GLY A 204 29.70 -8.13 4.20
CA GLY A 204 28.79 -7.97 5.31
C GLY A 204 28.01 -6.67 5.18
N GLU A 205 26.71 -6.76 5.41
CA GLU A 205 25.81 -5.61 5.44
C GLU A 205 24.97 -5.69 6.70
N PHE A 206 24.85 -4.57 7.40
CA PHE A 206 23.95 -4.38 8.52
C PHE A 206 23.13 -3.13 8.32
N PHE A 207 21.82 -3.24 8.51
CA PHE A 207 20.88 -2.12 8.45
C PHE A 207 19.98 -2.16 9.68
N ALA A 208 19.81 -1.00 10.32
CA ALA A 208 18.89 -0.83 11.43
C ALA A 208 18.16 0.51 11.30
N MET A 209 16.84 0.48 11.34
CA MET A 209 15.99 1.65 11.26
C MET A 209 14.95 1.65 12.37
N THR A 210 14.69 2.83 12.91
CA THR A 210 13.50 3.11 13.71
C THR A 210 12.91 4.44 13.29
N ALA A 211 11.58 4.52 13.20
CA ALA A 211 10.88 5.74 12.86
C ALA A 211 9.67 5.92 13.78
N LYS A 212 9.90 6.63 14.87
CA LYS A 212 8.84 7.11 15.80
C LYS A 212 8.49 8.55 15.43
N SER A 213 7.34 9.04 15.89
CA SER A 213 6.89 10.42 15.61
C SER A 213 7.87 11.49 16.11
N SER A 214 8.59 11.24 17.20
CA SER A 214 9.55 12.17 17.82
C SER A 214 11.01 11.83 17.57
N TYR A 215 11.29 10.68 16.97
CA TYR A 215 12.66 10.22 16.77
C TYR A 215 12.75 9.26 15.59
N GLN A 216 13.65 9.57 14.68
CA GLN A 216 13.96 8.70 13.54
C GLN A 216 15.46 8.46 13.48
N SER A 217 15.86 7.22 13.21
CA SER A 217 17.26 6.84 13.04
C SER A 217 17.39 5.76 11.97
N ILE A 218 18.38 5.94 11.09
CA ILE A 218 18.83 4.93 10.15
C ILE A 218 20.31 4.73 10.33
N ASN A 219 20.70 3.48 10.50
CA ASN A 219 22.09 3.07 10.68
C ASN A 219 22.41 2.02 9.62
N THR A 220 23.50 2.19 8.90
CA THR A 220 23.97 1.21 7.91
C THR A 220 25.48 0.99 8.08
N ILE A 221 25.87 -0.26 8.02
CA ILE A 221 27.26 -0.67 8.01
C ILE A 221 27.43 -1.63 6.86
N LYS A 222 28.34 -1.33 5.96
CA LYS A 222 28.70 -2.22 4.85
C LYS A 222 30.21 -2.41 4.83
N THR A 223 30.64 -3.64 4.62
CA THR A 223 32.04 -3.98 4.60
C THR A 223 32.28 -5.18 3.69
N ASN A 224 33.32 -5.15 2.88
CA ASN A 224 33.72 -6.28 2.04
C ASN A 224 35.20 -6.25 1.68
N ASN A 225 35.69 -7.38 1.17
CA ASN A 225 36.97 -7.47 0.46
C ASN A 225 36.81 -8.05 -0.96
N SER A 226 35.58 -8.12 -1.45
CA SER A 226 35.22 -8.64 -2.79
C SER A 226 35.46 -7.63 -3.93
N GLY A 227 35.76 -6.37 -3.58
CA GLY A 227 35.97 -5.28 -4.54
C GLY A 227 34.67 -4.56 -4.94
N GLU A 228 33.55 -4.83 -4.28
CA GLU A 228 32.33 -4.07 -4.48
C GLU A 228 32.49 -2.64 -3.96
N ASP A 229 32.11 -1.66 -4.78
CA ASP A 229 32.16 -0.24 -4.40
C ASP A 229 31.01 0.14 -3.45
N LEU A 230 31.32 0.16 -2.15
CA LEU A 230 30.36 0.50 -1.11
C LEU A 230 29.93 1.99 -1.13
N SER A 231 30.66 2.86 -1.81
CA SER A 231 30.33 4.28 -1.90
C SER A 231 29.09 4.55 -2.75
N ILE A 232 28.71 3.63 -3.63
CA ILE A 232 27.56 3.78 -4.51
C ILE A 232 26.25 3.90 -3.71
N SER A 233 26.08 3.07 -2.68
CA SER A 233 24.87 3.10 -1.84
C SER A 233 24.74 4.36 -1.00
N ASN A 234 25.84 5.05 -0.73
CA ASN A 234 25.92 6.26 0.09
C ASN A 234 26.13 7.53 -0.76
N THR A 235 25.81 7.46 -2.06
CA THR A 235 25.91 8.63 -2.94
C THR A 235 24.82 9.65 -2.60
N ASP A 236 25.21 10.90 -2.43
CA ASP A 236 24.28 12.03 -2.34
C ASP A 236 23.79 12.37 -3.76
N PHE A 237 22.59 11.95 -4.09
CA PHE A 237 22.01 12.13 -5.43
C PHE A 237 21.64 13.59 -5.73
N PHE A 238 21.45 14.43 -4.71
CA PHE A 238 21.09 15.84 -4.93
C PHE A 238 22.34 16.71 -5.13
N ALA A 239 23.41 16.40 -4.41
CA ALA A 239 24.66 17.14 -4.48
C ALA A 239 25.75 16.45 -5.30
N GLY A 240 25.52 15.23 -5.78
CA GLY A 240 26.53 14.43 -6.48
C GLY A 240 27.69 13.96 -5.61
N ARG A 241 27.56 14.08 -4.29
CA ARG A 241 28.60 13.68 -3.33
C ARG A 241 28.45 12.20 -2.99
N ARG A 242 29.59 11.53 -2.77
CA ARG A 242 29.63 10.15 -2.29
C ARG A 242 29.69 10.14 -0.77
N GLY A 243 28.91 9.25 -0.16
CA GLY A 243 28.95 9.00 1.28
C GLY A 243 30.12 8.09 1.68
N THR A 244 30.14 7.77 2.96
CA THR A 244 31.06 6.79 3.55
C THR A 244 30.40 5.43 3.66
N ALA A 245 31.17 4.37 3.80
CA ALA A 245 30.65 3.01 4.01
C ALA A 245 29.96 2.81 5.37
N LEU A 246 30.19 3.72 6.30
CA LEU A 246 29.57 3.75 7.62
C LEU A 246 28.82 5.07 7.79
N ASP A 247 27.51 5.00 7.86
CA ASP A 247 26.65 6.17 8.00
C ASP A 247 25.61 5.98 9.11
N HIS A 248 25.35 7.09 9.80
CA HIS A 248 24.36 7.19 10.85
C HIS A 248 23.49 8.43 10.61
N TYR A 249 22.18 8.22 10.48
CA TYR A 249 21.21 9.26 10.22
C TYR A 249 20.19 9.33 11.35
N VAL A 250 20.05 10.50 11.97
CA VAL A 250 19.13 10.74 13.07
C VAL A 250 18.35 12.02 12.83
N SER A 251 17.05 11.97 13.11
CA SER A 251 16.19 13.15 13.21
C SER A 251 15.42 13.10 14.53
N ILE A 252 15.33 14.22 15.21
CA ILE A 252 14.56 14.43 16.44
C ILE A 252 13.57 15.55 16.10
N GLY A 253 12.28 15.23 16.19
CA GLY A 253 11.17 16.16 15.97
C GLY A 253 10.59 16.70 17.28
#